data_613b895232d0d70ea2e6bc59ad1dc190
#
_entry.id   613b895232d0d70ea2e6bc59ad1dc190
#
_cell.length_a   1.000
_cell.length_b   1.000
_cell.length_c   1.000
_cell.angle_alpha   90.00
_cell.angle_beta   90.00
_cell.angle_gamma   90.00
#
_symmetry.space_group_name_H-M   'P 1'
#
loop_
_entity.id
_entity.type
_entity.pdbx_description
1 polymer ?
#
loop_
_entity_poly.entity_id
_entity_poly.type
_entity_poly.pdbx_seq_one_letter_code
_entity_poly.pdbx_strand_id
1 'polypeptide(L)'
;MVLIFVASLNENMNLANVIKSKLENKGINSKIIHLVELNLPMYDSNKEQKDGIPKVVFDLAQQMQNSTAYIFVSPEYNFGVPPVLTNTIAWVSRIGDNFRKLFTLKKIQLATHSGISGQDLLNSLRIQFTRLGAIVMPRDIVSINEKRYKEDSLERILSQFENLIKE
;
A
#
# COMPACT_ATOMS: atom_id res chain seq x y z
N MET A 1 -9.26 -9.72 -6.30
CA MET A 1 -8.20 -8.85 -6.89
C MET A 1 -7.38 -8.23 -5.77
N VAL A 2 -6.06 -8.12 -5.94
CA VAL A 2 -5.13 -7.44 -5.02
C VAL A 2 -4.75 -6.08 -5.60
N LEU A 3 -4.81 -5.00 -4.81
CA LEU A 3 -4.24 -3.71 -5.18
C LEU A 3 -2.83 -3.56 -4.62
N ILE A 4 -1.90 -3.14 -5.46
CA ILE A 4 -0.51 -2.86 -5.09
C ILE A 4 -0.31 -1.35 -5.14
N PHE A 5 -0.31 -0.70 -3.99
CA PHE A 5 -0.09 0.74 -3.86
C PHE A 5 1.39 1.05 -3.85
N VAL A 6 1.85 1.91 -4.75
CA VAL A 6 3.27 2.27 -4.86
C VAL A 6 3.47 3.75 -4.60
N ALA A 7 4.30 4.07 -3.61
CA ALA A 7 4.50 5.43 -3.11
C ALA A 7 5.74 6.15 -3.69
N SER A 8 6.39 5.60 -4.72
CA SER A 8 7.52 6.25 -5.40
C SER A 8 7.72 5.73 -6.83
N LEU A 9 8.62 6.39 -7.58
CA LEU A 9 8.78 6.19 -9.02
C LEU A 9 9.84 5.15 -9.41
N ASN A 10 10.78 4.84 -8.52
CA ASN A 10 12.02 4.12 -8.89
C ASN A 10 12.03 2.68 -8.35
N GLU A 11 12.95 2.37 -7.44
CA GLU A 11 13.17 1.01 -6.95
C GLU A 11 11.94 0.36 -6.29
N ASN A 12 11.07 1.15 -5.66
CA ASN A 12 9.81 0.62 -5.13
C ASN A 12 8.82 0.25 -6.26
N MET A 13 8.87 0.95 -7.41
CA MET A 13 8.09 0.53 -8.58
C MET A 13 8.66 -0.78 -9.17
N ASN A 14 9.99 -0.91 -9.23
CA ASN A 14 10.63 -2.16 -9.66
C ASN A 14 10.23 -3.32 -8.74
N LEU A 15 10.25 -3.11 -7.42
CA LEU A 15 9.81 -4.11 -6.44
C LEU A 15 8.33 -4.46 -6.61
N ALA A 16 7.47 -3.48 -6.84
CA ALA A 16 6.04 -3.70 -7.07
C ALA A 16 5.77 -4.52 -8.36
N ASN A 17 6.52 -4.27 -9.43
CA ASN A 17 6.42 -5.06 -10.66
C ASN A 17 6.85 -6.52 -10.46
N VAL A 18 7.91 -6.76 -9.68
CA VAL A 18 8.33 -8.12 -9.31
C VAL A 18 7.24 -8.82 -8.51
N ILE A 19 6.69 -8.15 -7.48
CA ILE A 19 5.60 -8.68 -6.66
C ILE A 19 4.38 -9.01 -7.53
N LYS A 20 3.98 -8.08 -8.41
CA LYS A 20 2.86 -8.27 -9.34
C LYS A 20 3.06 -9.52 -10.21
N SER A 21 4.21 -9.65 -10.86
CA SER A 21 4.53 -10.80 -11.72
C SER A 21 4.43 -12.13 -10.94
N LYS A 22 4.94 -12.16 -9.69
CA LYS A 22 4.86 -13.36 -8.85
C LYS A 22 3.43 -13.71 -8.43
N LEU A 23 2.59 -12.72 -8.15
CA LEU A 23 1.17 -12.93 -7.86
C LEU A 23 0.44 -13.46 -9.09
N GLU A 24 0.71 -12.92 -10.28
CA GLU A 24 0.13 -13.39 -11.53
C GLU A 24 0.53 -14.84 -11.85
N ASN A 25 1.79 -15.21 -11.60
CA ASN A 25 2.25 -16.60 -11.74
C ASN A 25 1.55 -17.56 -10.77
N LYS A 26 1.01 -17.06 -9.66
CA LYS A 26 0.18 -17.80 -8.71
C LYS A 26 -1.32 -17.77 -9.06
N GLY A 27 -1.70 -17.17 -10.19
CA GLY A 27 -3.09 -17.00 -10.61
C GLY A 27 -3.86 -15.93 -9.83
N ILE A 28 -3.16 -15.03 -9.13
CA ILE A 28 -3.76 -13.95 -8.35
C ILE A 28 -3.82 -12.68 -9.21
N ASN A 29 -5.03 -12.27 -9.56
CA ASN A 29 -5.23 -11.01 -10.29
C ASN A 29 -4.82 -9.81 -9.40
N SER A 30 -3.91 -8.98 -9.91
CA SER A 30 -3.39 -7.83 -9.19
C SER A 30 -3.26 -6.59 -10.08
N LYS A 31 -3.39 -5.41 -9.47
CA LYS A 31 -3.30 -4.12 -10.15
C LYS A 31 -2.41 -3.17 -9.37
N ILE A 32 -1.45 -2.54 -10.04
CA ILE A 32 -0.64 -1.46 -9.45
C ILE A 32 -1.45 -0.16 -9.47
N ILE A 33 -1.44 0.53 -8.34
CA ILE A 33 -1.93 1.90 -8.14
C ILE A 33 -0.73 2.78 -7.83
N HIS A 34 -0.36 3.60 -8.79
CA HIS A 34 0.77 4.51 -8.67
C HIS A 34 0.34 5.79 -7.96
N LEU A 35 0.65 5.93 -6.66
CA LEU A 35 0.13 7.03 -5.82
C LEU A 35 0.59 8.41 -6.29
N VAL A 36 1.81 8.52 -6.82
CA VAL A 36 2.34 9.79 -7.35
C VAL A 36 1.54 10.25 -8.57
N GLU A 37 1.15 9.32 -9.45
CA GLU A 37 0.39 9.63 -10.66
C GLU A 37 -1.07 10.01 -10.39
N LEU A 38 -1.61 9.72 -9.21
CA LEU A 38 -2.92 10.20 -8.80
C LEU A 38 -2.96 11.72 -8.71
N ASN A 39 -1.79 12.36 -8.57
CA ASN A 39 -1.63 13.81 -8.52
C ASN A 39 -2.61 14.50 -7.56
N LEU A 40 -2.81 13.90 -6.38
CA LEU A 40 -3.71 14.43 -5.36
C LEU A 40 -3.16 15.74 -4.79
N PRO A 41 -3.97 16.79 -4.71
CA PRO A 41 -3.56 17.99 -4.00
C PRO A 41 -3.28 17.65 -2.53
N MET A 42 -2.39 18.42 -1.89
CA MET A 42 -2.18 18.26 -0.45
C MET A 42 -3.51 18.50 0.26
N TYR A 43 -3.88 17.55 1.12
CA TYR A 43 -5.12 17.64 1.88
C TYR A 43 -5.03 18.72 2.95
N ASP A 44 -6.03 19.56 2.99
CA ASP A 44 -6.42 20.38 4.12
C ASP A 44 -7.94 20.62 4.11
N SER A 45 -8.51 21.00 5.24
CA SER A 45 -9.96 21.19 5.38
C SER A 45 -10.52 22.34 4.57
N ASN A 46 -9.75 23.42 4.37
CA ASN A 46 -10.19 24.56 3.57
C ASN A 46 -10.27 24.18 2.09
N LYS A 47 -9.29 23.39 1.62
CA LYS A 47 -9.29 22.89 0.25
C LYS A 47 -10.47 21.95 0.00
N GLU A 48 -10.75 21.04 0.93
CA GLU A 48 -11.92 20.16 0.85
C GLU A 48 -13.23 20.96 0.81
N GLN A 49 -13.38 21.97 1.65
CA GLN A 49 -14.58 22.83 1.65
C GLN A 49 -14.75 23.62 0.36
N LYS A 50 -13.66 24.12 -0.20
CA LYS A 50 -13.67 24.96 -1.40
C LYS A 50 -13.88 24.14 -2.68
N ASP A 51 -13.11 23.08 -2.84
CA ASP A 51 -12.95 22.35 -4.11
C ASP A 51 -13.65 20.97 -4.08
N GLY A 52 -14.08 20.50 -2.90
CA GLY A 52 -14.62 19.18 -2.71
C GLY A 52 -13.56 18.07 -2.70
N ILE A 53 -14.00 16.84 -2.60
CA ILE A 53 -13.12 15.64 -2.70
C ILE A 53 -12.81 15.40 -4.18
N PRO A 54 -11.54 15.26 -4.58
CA PRO A 54 -11.18 14.98 -5.97
C PRO A 54 -11.84 13.70 -6.50
N LYS A 55 -12.34 13.71 -7.73
CA LYS A 55 -13.00 12.56 -8.36
C LYS A 55 -12.16 11.29 -8.30
N VAL A 56 -10.85 11.40 -8.50
CA VAL A 56 -9.92 10.26 -8.47
C VAL A 56 -9.91 9.53 -7.11
N VAL A 57 -10.27 10.21 -6.02
CA VAL A 57 -10.38 9.60 -4.69
C VAL A 57 -11.61 8.68 -4.60
N PHE A 58 -12.74 9.06 -5.20
CA PHE A 58 -13.92 8.20 -5.30
C PHE A 58 -13.63 6.96 -6.17
N ASP A 59 -12.96 7.16 -7.31
CA ASP A 59 -12.57 6.07 -8.21
C ASP A 59 -11.60 5.09 -7.50
N LEU A 60 -10.67 5.62 -6.69
CA LEU A 60 -9.77 4.82 -5.87
C LEU A 60 -10.53 4.05 -4.78
N ALA A 61 -11.41 4.72 -4.05
CA ALA A 61 -12.23 4.09 -3.00
C ALA A 61 -13.09 2.95 -3.56
N GLN A 62 -13.66 3.11 -4.75
CA GLN A 62 -14.40 2.04 -5.42
C GLN A 62 -13.52 0.84 -5.75
N GLN A 63 -12.29 1.07 -6.24
CA GLN A 63 -11.33 -0.01 -6.47
C GLN A 63 -10.93 -0.71 -5.17
N MET A 64 -10.71 0.04 -4.09
CA MET A 64 -10.43 -0.50 -2.76
C MET A 64 -11.60 -1.34 -2.24
N GLN A 65 -12.83 -0.87 -2.38
CA GLN A 65 -14.02 -1.60 -1.96
C GLN A 65 -14.13 -2.96 -2.66
N ASN A 66 -13.86 -3.01 -3.97
CA ASN A 66 -13.95 -4.21 -4.80
C ASN A 66 -12.74 -5.13 -4.69
N SER A 67 -11.77 -4.79 -3.86
CA SER A 67 -10.54 -5.58 -3.67
C SER A 67 -10.57 -6.35 -2.38
N THR A 68 -9.93 -7.53 -2.36
CA THR A 68 -9.87 -8.40 -1.18
C THR A 68 -8.68 -8.08 -0.30
N ALA A 69 -7.59 -7.58 -0.88
CA ALA A 69 -6.33 -7.37 -0.18
C ALA A 69 -5.49 -6.27 -0.83
N TYR A 70 -4.51 -5.76 -0.08
CA TYR A 70 -3.59 -4.72 -0.51
C TYR A 70 -2.14 -5.13 -0.27
N ILE A 71 -1.26 -4.59 -1.10
CA ILE A 71 0.18 -4.56 -0.85
C ILE A 71 0.61 -3.09 -0.91
N PHE A 72 1.24 -2.59 0.14
CA PHE A 72 1.82 -1.26 0.14
C PHE A 72 3.32 -1.36 -0.06
N VAL A 73 3.81 -0.78 -1.15
CA VAL A 73 5.22 -0.72 -1.51
C VAL A 73 5.67 0.73 -1.42
N SER A 74 6.49 1.05 -0.43
CA SER A 74 6.81 2.43 -0.07
C SER A 74 8.28 2.62 0.27
N PRO A 75 8.92 3.72 -0.15
CA PRO A 75 10.21 4.12 0.39
C PRO A 75 10.05 4.65 1.81
N GLU A 76 11.13 4.64 2.56
CA GLU A 76 11.25 5.37 3.81
C GLU A 76 11.90 6.73 3.56
N TYR A 77 11.24 7.82 3.94
CA TYR A 77 11.78 9.17 3.84
C TYR A 77 12.01 9.74 5.23
N ASN A 78 13.29 10.00 5.57
CA ASN A 78 13.66 10.53 6.88
C ASN A 78 13.02 9.72 8.03
N PHE A 79 13.14 8.39 8.00
CA PHE A 79 12.58 7.44 8.98
C PHE A 79 11.04 7.47 9.08
N GLY A 80 10.36 7.94 8.05
CA GLY A 80 8.91 8.10 8.07
C GLY A 80 8.21 7.68 6.78
N VAL A 81 6.87 7.78 6.86
CA VAL A 81 5.98 7.49 5.74
C VAL A 81 6.03 8.64 4.72
N PRO A 82 6.16 8.36 3.42
CA PRO A 82 6.18 9.40 2.40
C PRO A 82 4.91 10.25 2.39
N PRO A 83 5.03 11.56 2.12
CA PRO A 83 3.86 12.46 2.08
C PRO A 83 2.77 11.99 1.12
N VAL A 84 3.11 11.43 -0.02
CA VAL A 84 2.13 10.96 -1.02
C VAL A 84 1.23 9.84 -0.47
N LEU A 85 1.78 8.92 0.33
CA LEU A 85 0.99 7.85 0.95
C LEU A 85 0.11 8.40 2.07
N THR A 86 0.67 9.22 2.95
CA THR A 86 -0.07 9.88 4.04
C THR A 86 -1.21 10.74 3.47
N ASN A 87 -0.92 11.52 2.42
CA ASN A 87 -1.91 12.36 1.74
C ASN A 87 -3.04 11.53 1.11
N THR A 88 -2.69 10.42 0.47
CA THR A 88 -3.69 9.51 -0.11
C THR A 88 -4.64 8.96 0.95
N ILE A 89 -4.09 8.49 2.08
CA ILE A 89 -4.90 7.98 3.21
C ILE A 89 -5.79 9.10 3.79
N ALA A 90 -5.26 10.33 3.92
CA ALA A 90 -6.04 11.48 4.38
C ALA A 90 -7.24 11.73 3.47
N TRP A 91 -7.06 11.81 2.16
CA TRP A 91 -8.15 11.97 1.21
C TRP A 91 -9.16 10.82 1.23
N VAL A 92 -8.68 9.57 1.22
CA VAL A 92 -9.54 8.38 1.27
C VAL A 92 -10.38 8.36 2.54
N SER A 93 -9.88 8.90 3.66
CA SER A 93 -10.62 8.99 4.91
C SER A 93 -11.82 9.96 4.86
N ARG A 94 -11.93 10.77 3.80
CA ARG A 94 -13.05 11.70 3.59
C ARG A 94 -14.22 11.09 2.82
N ILE A 95 -14.09 9.86 2.33
CA ILE A 95 -15.14 9.18 1.57
C ILE A 95 -16.22 8.63 2.52
N GLY A 96 -17.30 9.44 2.70
CA GLY A 96 -18.48 9.04 3.45
C GLY A 96 -18.24 8.71 4.92
N ASP A 97 -19.31 8.35 5.63
CA ASP A 97 -19.27 8.13 7.08
C ASP A 97 -18.56 6.84 7.49
N ASN A 98 -18.25 5.96 6.55
CA ASN A 98 -17.71 4.63 6.84
C ASN A 98 -16.50 4.26 5.97
N PHE A 99 -15.55 5.19 5.80
CA PHE A 99 -14.30 4.95 5.08
C PHE A 99 -13.50 3.77 5.66
N ARG A 100 -13.68 3.46 6.96
CA ARG A 100 -13.02 2.32 7.62
C ARG A 100 -13.31 0.99 6.93
N LYS A 101 -14.47 0.83 6.26
CA LYS A 101 -14.77 -0.37 5.44
C LYS A 101 -13.75 -0.62 4.34
N LEU A 102 -13.02 0.42 3.89
CA LEU A 102 -11.95 0.28 2.92
C LEU A 102 -10.71 -0.41 3.50
N PHE A 103 -10.61 -0.49 4.83
CA PHE A 103 -9.48 -1.09 5.54
C PHE A 103 -9.89 -2.27 6.43
N THR A 104 -11.08 -2.23 7.04
CA THR A 104 -11.52 -3.25 8.00
C THR A 104 -11.50 -4.64 7.36
N LEU A 105 -10.77 -5.56 8.02
CA LEU A 105 -10.53 -6.95 7.62
C LEU A 105 -9.84 -7.12 6.25
N LYS A 106 -9.38 -6.04 5.62
CA LYS A 106 -8.51 -6.16 4.45
C LYS A 106 -7.18 -6.76 4.85
N LYS A 107 -6.71 -7.74 4.07
CA LYS A 107 -5.43 -8.39 4.25
C LYS A 107 -4.35 -7.51 3.64
N ILE A 108 -3.36 -7.08 4.42
CA ILE A 108 -2.34 -6.13 3.97
C ILE A 108 -0.94 -6.73 4.11
N GLN A 109 -0.19 -6.73 3.02
CA GLN A 109 1.24 -6.99 2.99
C GLN A 109 2.00 -5.66 2.87
N LEU A 110 3.02 -5.47 3.70
CA LEU A 110 3.92 -4.32 3.62
C LEU A 110 5.20 -4.70 2.90
N ALA A 111 5.70 -3.78 2.09
CA ALA A 111 6.93 -3.92 1.33
C ALA A 111 7.67 -2.58 1.25
N THR A 112 8.99 -2.63 1.24
CA THR A 112 9.84 -1.46 1.07
C THR A 112 11.09 -1.78 0.27
N HIS A 113 11.49 -0.83 -0.58
CA HIS A 113 12.90 -0.65 -0.94
C HIS A 113 13.35 0.66 -0.33
N SER A 114 14.35 0.61 0.55
CA SER A 114 14.85 1.77 1.28
C SER A 114 16.39 1.82 1.30
N GLY A 115 16.95 2.97 1.72
CA GLY A 115 18.41 3.16 1.75
C GLY A 115 19.10 2.25 2.77
N ILE A 116 18.54 2.11 3.97
CA ILE A 116 19.16 1.44 5.11
C ILE A 116 18.33 0.24 5.58
N SER A 117 17.15 0.47 6.14
CA SER A 117 16.32 -0.60 6.71
C SER A 117 14.84 -0.54 6.34
N GLY A 118 14.25 0.65 6.32
CA GLY A 118 12.81 0.84 6.14
C GLY A 118 11.96 0.43 7.35
N GLN A 119 12.60 0.14 8.50
CA GLN A 119 11.91 -0.44 9.66
C GLN A 119 10.93 0.54 10.32
N ASP A 120 11.30 1.82 10.40
CA ASP A 120 10.43 2.84 11.02
C ASP A 120 9.19 3.10 10.17
N LEU A 121 9.35 3.13 8.85
CA LEU A 121 8.23 3.15 7.90
C LEU A 121 7.29 1.95 8.12
N LEU A 122 7.84 0.73 8.11
CA LEU A 122 7.05 -0.50 8.20
C LEU A 122 6.30 -0.59 9.54
N ASN A 123 6.94 -0.22 10.65
CA ASN A 123 6.33 -0.16 11.96
C ASN A 123 5.18 0.88 12.00
N SER A 124 5.41 2.07 11.44
CA SER A 124 4.40 3.13 11.36
C SER A 124 3.17 2.70 10.55
N LEU A 125 3.39 2.11 9.37
CA LEU A 125 2.30 1.61 8.53
C LEU A 125 1.54 0.44 9.20
N ARG A 126 2.24 -0.48 9.85
CA ARG A 126 1.64 -1.59 10.60
C ARG A 126 0.70 -1.09 11.68
N ILE A 127 1.16 -0.14 12.50
CA ILE A 127 0.34 0.47 13.55
C ILE A 127 -0.88 1.15 12.92
N GLN A 128 -0.68 1.97 11.88
CA GLN A 128 -1.75 2.71 11.23
C GLN A 128 -2.83 1.78 10.67
N PHE A 129 -2.45 0.78 9.86
CA PHE A 129 -3.41 -0.11 9.21
C PHE A 129 -4.10 -1.04 10.21
N THR A 130 -3.40 -1.52 11.23
CA THR A 130 -4.02 -2.30 12.32
C THR A 130 -5.08 -1.47 13.05
N ARG A 131 -4.80 -0.19 13.33
CA ARG A 131 -5.79 0.72 13.96
C ARG A 131 -6.96 1.07 13.03
N LEU A 132 -6.79 0.98 11.72
CA LEU A 132 -7.87 1.08 10.75
C LEU A 132 -8.68 -0.22 10.60
N GLY A 133 -8.29 -1.28 11.31
CA GLY A 133 -9.00 -2.56 11.34
C GLY A 133 -8.52 -3.60 10.34
N ALA A 134 -7.37 -3.38 9.70
CA ALA A 134 -6.80 -4.33 8.74
C ALA A 134 -6.06 -5.49 9.42
N ILE A 135 -5.95 -6.60 8.70
CA ILE A 135 -5.11 -7.75 9.05
C ILE A 135 -3.77 -7.56 8.33
N VAL A 136 -2.75 -7.15 9.07
CA VAL A 136 -1.41 -6.90 8.50
C VAL A 136 -0.55 -8.14 8.63
N MET A 137 0.06 -8.59 7.50
CA MET A 137 0.96 -9.74 7.47
C MET A 137 2.10 -9.59 8.49
N PRO A 138 2.48 -10.67 9.20
CA PRO A 138 3.50 -10.59 10.24
C PRO A 138 4.91 -10.33 9.70
N ARG A 139 5.18 -10.70 8.43
CA ARG A 139 6.49 -10.51 7.79
C ARG A 139 6.40 -9.50 6.68
N ASP A 140 7.38 -8.60 6.64
CA ASP A 140 7.50 -7.56 5.62
C ASP A 140 8.44 -8.00 4.48
N ILE A 141 8.22 -7.47 3.28
CA ILE A 141 9.14 -7.61 2.16
C ILE A 141 10.11 -6.43 2.21
N VAL A 142 11.37 -6.71 2.53
CA VAL A 142 12.41 -5.68 2.69
C VAL A 142 13.50 -5.85 1.66
N SER A 143 13.78 -4.78 0.94
CA SER A 143 14.89 -4.63 0.01
C SER A 143 15.65 -3.35 0.40
N ILE A 144 16.97 -3.39 0.43
CA ILE A 144 17.80 -2.21 0.68
C ILE A 144 18.91 -2.11 -0.35
N ASN A 145 19.53 -0.92 -0.47
CA ASN A 145 20.56 -0.66 -1.49
C ASN A 145 21.71 -1.68 -1.44
N GLU A 146 22.18 -2.01 -0.24
CA GLU A 146 23.27 -2.96 -0.04
C GLU A 146 22.84 -4.43 -0.13
N LYS A 147 21.58 -4.71 0.11
CA LYS A 147 21.04 -6.07 0.17
C LYS A 147 19.60 -6.14 -0.35
N ARG A 148 19.47 -6.50 -1.61
CA ARG A 148 18.15 -6.80 -2.17
C ARG A 148 17.49 -7.97 -1.41
N TYR A 149 16.17 -8.04 -1.50
CA TYR A 149 15.40 -9.16 -0.94
C TYR A 149 15.98 -10.52 -1.41
N LYS A 150 15.94 -11.51 -0.54
CA LYS A 150 16.25 -12.90 -0.94
C LYS A 150 15.03 -13.49 -1.64
N GLU A 151 15.26 -14.08 -2.82
CA GLU A 151 14.20 -14.65 -3.67
C GLU A 151 13.33 -15.66 -2.90
N ASP A 152 13.95 -16.62 -2.21
CA ASP A 152 13.23 -17.63 -1.40
C ASP A 152 12.40 -17.01 -0.26
N SER A 153 12.86 -15.88 0.30
CA SER A 153 12.13 -15.17 1.35
C SER A 153 10.89 -14.48 0.77
N LEU A 154 11.07 -13.81 -0.36
CA LEU A 154 9.97 -13.15 -1.09
C LEU A 154 8.90 -14.20 -1.46
N GLU A 155 9.31 -15.32 -2.04
CA GLU A 155 8.39 -16.39 -2.45
C GLU A 155 7.61 -16.95 -1.26
N ARG A 156 8.27 -17.23 -0.13
CA ARG A 156 7.60 -17.69 1.09
C ARG A 156 6.61 -16.68 1.66
N ILE A 157 6.96 -15.39 1.66
CA ILE A 157 6.05 -14.33 2.15
C ILE A 157 4.82 -14.24 1.25
N LEU A 158 5.02 -14.24 -0.07
CA LEU A 158 3.90 -14.17 -1.02
C LEU A 158 3.03 -15.43 -0.98
N SER A 159 3.59 -16.61 -0.73
CA SER A 159 2.80 -17.84 -0.52
C SER A 159 1.98 -17.79 0.76
N GLN A 160 2.50 -17.22 1.85
CA GLN A 160 1.72 -16.99 3.08
C GLN A 160 0.59 -15.97 2.84
N PHE A 161 0.87 -14.90 2.10
CA PHE A 161 -0.14 -13.91 1.73
C PHE A 161 -1.23 -14.53 0.83
N GLU A 162 -0.84 -15.34 -0.16
CA GLU A 162 -1.75 -16.09 -1.01
C GLU A 162 -2.70 -16.98 -0.19
N ASN A 163 -2.19 -17.75 0.77
CA ASN A 163 -3.02 -18.58 1.62
C ASN A 163 -4.03 -17.74 2.41
N LEU A 164 -3.59 -16.62 3.01
CA LEU A 164 -4.46 -15.75 3.76
C LEU A 164 -5.59 -15.13 2.92
N ILE A 165 -5.33 -14.78 1.67
CA ILE A 165 -6.35 -14.14 0.81
C ILE A 165 -7.33 -15.14 0.19
N LYS A 166 -7.03 -16.43 0.21
CA LYS A 166 -7.91 -17.51 -0.27
C LYS A 166 -8.88 -18.01 0.79
N GLU A 167 -8.60 -17.74 2.06
CA GLU A 167 -9.51 -17.96 3.19
C GLU A 167 -10.62 -16.88 3.25
#